data_0a64475544be5470916fdd788d714e4d
#
_entry.id   0a64475544be5470916fdd788d714e4d
#
_cell.length_a   1.000
_cell.length_b   1.000
_cell.length_c   1.000
_cell.angle_alpha   90.00
_cell.angle_beta   90.00
_cell.angle_gamma   90.00
#
_symmetry.space_group_name_H-M   'P 1'
#
loop_
_entity.id
_entity.type
_entity.pdbx_description
1 polymer ?
#
loop_
_entity_poly.entity_id
_entity_poly.type
_entity_poly.pdbx_seq_one_letter_code
_entity_poly.pdbx_strand_id
1 'polypeptide(L)'
;MALADVQAPSRYWENIVGETDVDVTEITGTIPDGLLGTLYRNGSGRWNLGSTQVEGIFDADGMVSAFVLDGSGVRFRNRFVRTKHYLRSTAAGRLVDRGFAYQRDGGALANALRLPANTANTSVMVNRNQLLALWEGGPPHELDLDTLDTMGPSNLGGALKGAVRAYSAHYTYDPATNTKINFGFDPYFPRIDLRHALRGARGRERWRRLRELAGEAVPRMRLRLYETGANGVTRYLRAVPLPGMGVVHDMALTRRYAIFVVSPLRINPWALVGHQSY
;
A
#
# COMPACT_ATOMS: atom_id res chain seq x y z
N MET A 1 13.33 -21.34 31.75
CA MET A 1 14.21 -20.26 31.27
C MET A 1 13.29 -19.13 30.86
N ALA A 2 13.08 -18.14 31.76
CA ALA A 2 12.23 -17.00 31.50
C ALA A 2 12.83 -16.19 30.33
N LEU A 3 12.02 -15.89 29.33
CA LEU A 3 12.36 -14.90 28.33
C LEU A 3 12.56 -13.59 29.10
N ALA A 4 13.81 -13.20 29.28
CA ALA A 4 14.15 -11.90 29.83
C ALA A 4 13.39 -10.85 29.02
N ASP A 5 12.80 -9.87 29.73
CA ASP A 5 12.18 -8.69 29.15
C ASP A 5 13.15 -8.05 28.16
N VAL A 6 12.99 -8.41 26.89
CA VAL A 6 13.50 -7.62 25.79
C VAL A 6 12.53 -6.46 25.70
N GLN A 7 12.75 -5.43 26.53
CA GLN A 7 12.20 -4.13 26.23
C GLN A 7 12.68 -3.77 24.83
N ALA A 8 11.80 -3.93 23.84
CA ALA A 8 12.06 -3.41 22.52
C ALA A 8 12.40 -1.91 22.71
N PRO A 9 13.54 -1.45 22.16
CA PRO A 9 13.92 -0.08 22.34
C PRO A 9 12.73 0.82 21.92
N SER A 10 12.34 1.74 22.75
CA SER A 10 11.24 2.69 22.57
C SER A 10 11.27 3.45 21.24
N ARG A 11 12.37 3.39 20.53
CA ARG A 11 12.67 4.09 19.27
C ARG A 11 11.89 3.60 18.04
N TYR A 12 11.21 2.46 18.08
CA TYR A 12 10.44 1.98 16.92
C TYR A 12 9.27 2.91 16.54
N TRP A 13 8.76 3.66 17.50
CA TRP A 13 7.60 4.55 17.36
C TRP A 13 7.97 6.03 17.41
N GLU A 14 9.25 6.32 17.26
CA GLU A 14 9.76 7.69 17.25
C GLU A 14 9.86 8.21 15.81
N ASN A 15 9.66 9.49 15.64
CA ASN A 15 9.89 10.14 14.35
C ASN A 15 11.37 10.12 14.01
N ILE A 16 11.67 9.85 12.74
CA ILE A 16 13.00 10.15 12.20
C ILE A 16 13.14 11.68 12.15
N VAL A 17 14.21 12.16 12.78
CA VAL A 17 14.48 13.60 12.88
C VAL A 17 15.16 14.08 11.60
N GLY A 18 14.37 14.66 10.71
CA GLY A 18 14.87 15.30 9.50
C GLY A 18 15.25 14.35 8.36
N GLU A 19 15.60 14.96 7.27
CA GLU A 19 16.13 14.30 6.07
C GLU A 19 17.63 14.49 6.02
N THR A 20 18.36 13.44 5.63
CA THR A 20 19.82 13.37 5.69
C THR A 20 20.38 13.06 4.31
N ASP A 21 21.56 13.57 4.03
CA ASP A 21 22.38 13.24 2.86
C ASP A 21 23.84 13.41 3.25
N VAL A 22 24.52 12.29 3.55
CA VAL A 22 25.87 12.29 4.12
C VAL A 22 26.69 11.12 3.59
N ASP A 23 27.98 11.29 3.58
CA ASP A 23 28.92 10.18 3.42
C ASP A 23 29.07 9.47 4.78
N VAL A 24 29.00 8.14 4.77
CA VAL A 24 29.14 7.32 5.97
C VAL A 24 30.62 7.17 6.29
N THR A 25 31.05 7.78 7.39
CA THR A 25 32.48 7.82 7.79
C THR A 25 32.88 6.70 8.75
N GLU A 26 31.93 6.14 9.48
CA GLU A 26 32.17 5.06 10.44
C GLU A 26 31.65 3.74 9.90
N ILE A 27 32.54 2.87 9.47
CA ILE A 27 32.22 1.54 8.94
C ILE A 27 33.00 0.51 9.75
N THR A 28 32.28 -0.45 10.34
CA THR A 28 32.88 -1.58 11.03
C THR A 28 32.91 -2.81 10.12
N GLY A 29 34.05 -3.39 9.91
CA GLY A 29 34.25 -4.50 8.98
C GLY A 29 34.79 -4.04 7.63
N THR A 30 34.64 -4.89 6.62
CA THR A 30 35.09 -4.62 5.25
C THR A 30 33.96 -4.75 4.27
N ILE A 31 33.75 -3.73 3.42
CA ILE A 31 32.84 -3.83 2.29
C ILE A 31 33.49 -4.75 1.26
N PRO A 32 32.83 -5.83 0.80
CA PRO A 32 33.40 -6.72 -0.21
C PRO A 32 33.74 -5.99 -1.49
N ASP A 33 34.86 -6.30 -2.08
CA ASP A 33 35.27 -5.80 -3.39
C ASP A 33 34.19 -6.16 -4.44
N GLY A 34 33.80 -5.16 -5.25
CA GLY A 34 32.80 -5.35 -6.28
C GLY A 34 31.35 -5.26 -5.81
N LEU A 35 31.07 -5.02 -4.53
CA LEU A 35 29.74 -4.65 -4.06
C LEU A 35 29.45 -3.21 -4.44
N LEU A 36 28.86 -3.03 -5.63
CA LEU A 36 28.55 -1.74 -6.21
C LEU A 36 27.05 -1.63 -6.46
N GLY A 37 26.47 -0.45 -6.26
CA GLY A 37 25.08 -0.17 -6.54
C GLY A 37 24.37 0.60 -5.42
N THR A 38 23.05 0.67 -5.50
CA THR A 38 22.23 1.38 -4.51
C THR A 38 21.24 0.43 -3.86
N LEU A 39 21.27 0.35 -2.55
CA LEU A 39 20.24 -0.31 -1.75
C LEU A 39 19.19 0.72 -1.34
N TYR A 40 17.98 0.56 -1.88
CA TYR A 40 16.83 1.35 -1.44
C TYR A 40 16.01 0.59 -0.40
N ARG A 41 15.56 1.28 0.63
CA ARG A 41 14.67 0.76 1.66
C ARG A 41 13.55 1.75 1.94
N ASN A 42 12.36 1.24 2.22
CA ASN A 42 11.23 2.04 2.65
C ASN A 42 10.77 1.59 4.04
N GLY A 43 10.22 2.51 4.79
CA GLY A 43 9.66 2.23 6.10
C GLY A 43 8.96 3.46 6.69
N SER A 44 8.39 3.27 7.87
CA SER A 44 7.73 4.32 8.61
C SER A 44 8.75 5.29 9.20
N GLY A 45 8.63 6.57 8.87
CA GLY A 45 9.54 7.62 9.33
C GLY A 45 8.89 8.67 10.22
N ARG A 46 7.55 8.89 10.12
CA ARG A 46 6.84 9.86 10.96
C ARG A 46 5.61 9.23 11.60
N TRP A 47 5.68 9.06 12.91
CA TRP A 47 4.67 8.44 13.75
C TRP A 47 3.83 9.44 14.52
N ASN A 48 4.38 10.64 14.73
CA ASN A 48 3.76 11.68 15.55
C ASN A 48 3.70 12.98 14.77
N LEU A 49 2.57 13.68 14.86
CA LEU A 49 2.41 15.02 14.31
C LEU A 49 1.47 15.83 15.19
N GLY A 50 1.99 16.92 15.76
CA GLY A 50 1.30 17.67 16.80
C GLY A 50 1.07 16.81 18.05
N SER A 51 -0.16 16.77 18.54
CA SER A 51 -0.56 15.93 19.68
C SER A 51 -1.03 14.53 19.28
N THR A 52 -0.98 14.19 17.98
CA THR A 52 -1.51 12.92 17.48
C THR A 52 -0.38 11.95 17.19
N GLN A 53 -0.46 10.77 17.78
CA GLN A 53 0.40 9.61 17.48
C GLN A 53 -0.42 8.59 16.70
N VAL A 54 0.16 8.00 15.64
CA VAL A 54 -0.44 6.86 14.96
C VAL A 54 -0.10 5.57 15.70
N GLU A 55 -1.10 4.72 15.87
CA GLU A 55 -0.98 3.47 16.61
C GLU A 55 -0.68 2.26 15.71
N GLY A 56 -0.83 2.44 14.39
CA GLY A 56 -0.66 1.38 13.41
C GLY A 56 0.52 1.60 12.48
N ILE A 57 1.28 0.54 12.20
CA ILE A 57 2.42 0.58 11.25
C ILE A 57 2.01 1.01 9.83
N PHE A 58 0.74 0.87 9.48
CA PHE A 58 0.22 1.26 8.16
C PHE A 58 -0.05 2.76 8.02
N ASP A 59 -0.07 3.49 9.14
CA ASP A 59 -0.52 4.88 9.20
C ASP A 59 0.62 5.90 9.30
N ALA A 60 1.82 5.45 9.65
CA ALA A 60 2.99 6.34 9.71
C ALA A 60 3.46 6.70 8.30
N ASP A 61 3.87 7.96 8.11
CA ASP A 61 4.36 8.40 6.80
C ASP A 61 5.64 7.70 6.38
N GLY A 62 5.70 7.34 5.11
CA GLY A 62 6.82 6.64 4.51
C GLY A 62 8.06 7.50 4.35
N MET A 63 9.22 6.88 4.60
CA MET A 63 10.53 7.44 4.35
C MET A 63 11.37 6.44 3.56
N VAL A 64 11.88 6.86 2.41
CA VAL A 64 12.79 6.06 1.61
C VAL A 64 14.23 6.43 1.95
N SER A 65 15.05 5.41 2.14
CA SER A 65 16.49 5.52 2.35
C SER A 65 17.24 4.88 1.19
N ALA A 66 18.32 5.50 0.76
CA ALA A 66 19.27 4.99 -0.22
C ALA A 66 20.66 4.86 0.40
N PHE A 67 21.29 3.72 0.21
CA PHE A 67 22.70 3.48 0.53
C PHE A 67 23.42 3.26 -0.80
N VAL A 68 24.20 4.24 -1.23
CA VAL A 68 24.95 4.17 -2.48
C VAL A 68 26.35 3.65 -2.17
N LEU A 69 26.72 2.54 -2.82
CA LEU A 69 28.04 1.94 -2.74
C LEU A 69 28.70 2.10 -4.12
N ASP A 70 29.72 2.93 -4.22
CA ASP A 70 30.39 3.28 -5.48
C ASP A 70 31.86 2.80 -5.57
N GLY A 71 32.28 2.02 -4.58
CA GLY A 71 33.66 1.53 -4.46
C GLY A 71 34.60 2.48 -3.71
N SER A 72 34.22 3.73 -3.49
CA SER A 72 34.97 4.68 -2.68
C SER A 72 34.47 4.76 -1.23
N GLY A 73 33.24 4.32 -1.00
CA GLY A 73 32.59 4.37 0.31
C GLY A 73 31.08 4.11 0.24
N VAL A 74 30.40 4.60 1.24
CA VAL A 74 28.94 4.52 1.33
C VAL A 74 28.38 5.93 1.52
N ARG A 75 27.47 6.34 0.65
CA ARG A 75 26.67 7.55 0.86
C ARG A 75 25.29 7.14 1.30
N PHE A 76 24.78 7.77 2.35
CA PHE A 76 23.43 7.58 2.87
C PHE A 76 22.57 8.80 2.57
N ARG A 77 21.36 8.57 2.07
CA ARG A 77 20.33 9.58 1.88
C ARG A 77 18.99 9.04 2.31
N ASN A 78 18.18 9.88 2.94
CA ASN A 78 16.77 9.57 3.19
C ASN A 78 15.87 10.75 2.88
N ARG A 79 14.61 10.47 2.47
CA ARG A 79 13.57 11.48 2.22
C ARG A 79 12.21 10.91 2.58
N PHE A 80 11.36 11.75 3.15
CA PHE A 80 9.94 11.44 3.29
C PHE A 80 9.27 11.37 1.94
N VAL A 81 8.41 10.38 1.75
CA VAL A 81 7.54 10.34 0.56
C VAL A 81 6.47 11.41 0.71
N ARG A 82 6.51 12.42 -0.12
CA ARG A 82 5.61 13.58 -0.06
C ARG A 82 4.25 13.26 -0.66
N THR A 83 3.55 12.32 -0.02
CA THR A 83 2.18 11.97 -0.37
C THR A 83 1.24 13.15 -0.13
N LYS A 84 0.04 13.10 -0.72
CA LYS A 84 -0.99 14.12 -0.43
C LYS A 84 -1.31 14.18 1.06
N HIS A 85 -1.32 13.02 1.74
CA HIS A 85 -1.51 12.94 3.19
C HIS A 85 -0.40 13.66 3.94
N TYR A 86 0.85 13.32 3.64
CA TYR A 86 2.03 13.95 4.24
C TYR A 86 1.98 15.49 4.13
N LEU A 87 1.77 16.00 2.91
CA LEU A 87 1.76 17.44 2.66
C LEU A 87 0.64 18.17 3.40
N ARG A 88 -0.59 17.61 3.37
CA ARG A 88 -1.75 18.21 4.05
C ARG A 88 -1.61 18.19 5.55
N SER A 89 -1.16 17.07 6.11
CA SER A 89 -0.97 16.92 7.54
C SER A 89 0.16 17.82 8.04
N THR A 90 1.27 17.92 7.28
CA THR A 90 2.37 18.84 7.60
C THR A 90 1.91 20.29 7.61
N ALA A 91 1.18 20.72 6.59
CA ALA A 91 0.65 22.08 6.52
C ALA A 91 -0.34 22.41 7.65
N ALA A 92 -1.09 21.41 8.12
CA ALA A 92 -2.05 21.56 9.21
C ALA A 92 -1.44 21.38 10.61
N GLY A 93 -0.20 20.90 10.73
CA GLY A 93 0.44 20.55 12.01
C GLY A 93 -0.25 19.41 12.76
N ARG A 94 -1.11 18.63 12.11
CA ARG A 94 -1.86 17.50 12.66
C ARG A 94 -2.32 16.54 11.57
N LEU A 95 -2.70 15.31 11.93
CA LEU A 95 -3.28 14.36 11.00
C LEU A 95 -4.67 14.83 10.53
N VAL A 96 -4.90 14.92 9.21
CA VAL A 96 -6.13 15.46 8.64
C VAL A 96 -6.93 14.46 7.80
N ASP A 97 -6.32 13.35 7.41
CA ASP A 97 -6.97 12.30 6.63
C ASP A 97 -7.26 11.10 7.53
N ARG A 98 -8.15 10.23 7.10
CA ARG A 98 -8.45 8.98 7.78
C ARG A 98 -7.29 7.99 7.56
N GLY A 99 -6.88 7.30 8.63
CA GLY A 99 -5.93 6.19 8.58
C GLY A 99 -6.62 4.82 8.68
N PHE A 100 -5.81 3.79 8.81
CA PHE A 100 -6.27 2.43 9.12
C PHE A 100 -6.74 2.33 10.57
N ALA A 101 -5.91 2.75 11.51
CA ALA A 101 -6.15 2.64 12.94
C ALA A 101 -6.78 3.88 13.56
N TYR A 102 -6.93 4.97 12.81
CA TYR A 102 -7.53 6.20 13.33
C TYR A 102 -8.53 6.83 12.36
N GLN A 103 -9.44 7.63 12.93
CA GLN A 103 -10.41 8.41 12.16
C GLN A 103 -10.03 9.89 12.19
N ARG A 104 -10.35 10.58 11.10
CA ARG A 104 -10.26 12.04 11.09
C ARG A 104 -11.37 12.67 11.92
N ASP A 105 -11.15 13.89 12.37
CA ASP A 105 -12.16 14.69 13.09
C ASP A 105 -13.44 14.88 12.25
N GLY A 106 -14.58 14.97 12.93
CA GLY A 106 -15.89 15.21 12.32
C GLY A 106 -16.83 13.99 12.30
N GLY A 107 -16.47 12.94 13.02
CA GLY A 107 -17.35 11.77 13.25
C GLY A 107 -17.64 10.93 12.01
N ALA A 108 -18.71 10.14 12.06
CA ALA A 108 -19.05 9.16 11.03
C ALA A 108 -19.22 9.77 9.63
N LEU A 109 -19.87 10.92 9.52
CA LEU A 109 -20.09 11.59 8.21
C LEU A 109 -18.77 12.05 7.58
N ALA A 110 -17.84 12.52 8.37
CA ALA A 110 -16.53 12.96 7.88
C ALA A 110 -15.66 11.79 7.41
N ASN A 111 -15.89 10.58 7.91
CA ASN A 111 -15.13 9.37 7.61
C ASN A 111 -15.84 8.42 6.64
N ALA A 112 -17.15 8.62 6.38
CA ALA A 112 -17.93 7.77 5.49
C ALA A 112 -17.33 7.73 4.07
N LEU A 113 -17.28 6.53 3.49
CA LEU A 113 -16.77 6.23 2.15
C LEU A 113 -15.33 6.72 1.88
N ARG A 114 -14.58 7.01 2.94
CA ARG A 114 -13.16 7.36 2.83
C ARG A 114 -12.29 6.13 3.07
N LEU A 115 -11.40 5.89 2.16
CA LEU A 115 -10.33 4.91 2.32
C LEU A 115 -9.21 5.49 3.18
N PRO A 116 -8.41 4.64 3.86
CA PRO A 116 -7.22 5.07 4.54
C PRO A 116 -6.28 5.86 3.62
N ALA A 117 -5.58 6.82 4.19
CA ALA A 117 -4.61 7.62 3.47
C ALA A 117 -3.45 6.75 2.99
N ASN A 118 -2.99 7.01 1.77
CA ASN A 118 -1.79 6.37 1.25
C ASN A 118 -0.56 7.02 1.90
N THR A 119 0.17 6.26 2.69
CA THR A 119 1.38 6.69 3.40
C THR A 119 2.67 6.31 2.66
N ALA A 120 2.58 5.47 1.63
CA ALA A 120 3.69 5.01 0.80
C ALA A 120 4.89 4.49 1.61
N ASN A 121 4.64 3.69 2.65
CA ASN A 121 5.61 3.35 3.70
C ASN A 121 6.06 1.89 3.71
N THR A 122 5.62 1.05 2.76
CA THR A 122 5.78 -0.39 2.92
C THR A 122 7.02 -0.95 2.22
N SER A 123 7.18 -0.70 0.93
CA SER A 123 8.35 -1.18 0.18
C SER A 123 8.73 -0.26 -0.98
N VAL A 124 9.77 -0.62 -1.70
CA VAL A 124 10.19 0.07 -2.93
C VAL A 124 10.33 -0.89 -4.09
N MET A 125 10.12 -0.39 -5.28
CA MET A 125 10.39 -1.11 -6.53
C MET A 125 11.17 -0.21 -7.48
N VAL A 126 12.34 -0.67 -7.90
CA VAL A 126 13.05 -0.03 -9.02
C VAL A 126 12.49 -0.58 -10.32
N ASN A 127 12.06 0.30 -11.20
CA ASN A 127 11.56 -0.02 -12.53
C ASN A 127 12.27 0.86 -13.57
N ARG A 128 13.40 0.35 -14.09
CA ARG A 128 14.31 1.12 -14.94
C ARG A 128 14.78 2.41 -14.23
N ASN A 129 14.41 3.57 -14.78
CA ASN A 129 14.78 4.88 -14.24
C ASN A 129 13.75 5.45 -13.25
N GLN A 130 12.88 4.62 -12.73
CA GLN A 130 11.86 5.03 -11.76
C GLN A 130 12.06 4.29 -10.45
N LEU A 131 12.01 5.00 -9.34
CA LEU A 131 11.87 4.43 -8.01
C LEU A 131 10.43 4.62 -7.56
N LEU A 132 9.79 3.54 -7.17
CA LEU A 132 8.39 3.53 -6.74
C LEU A 132 8.31 3.19 -5.28
N ALA A 133 7.80 4.10 -4.44
CA ALA A 133 7.42 3.80 -3.06
C ALA A 133 6.01 3.21 -3.06
N LEU A 134 5.87 2.02 -2.48
CA LEU A 134 4.68 1.19 -2.56
C LEU A 134 3.91 1.18 -1.24
N TRP A 135 2.61 0.96 -1.36
CA TRP A 135 1.66 0.78 -0.26
C TRP A 135 0.51 -0.13 -0.71
N GLU A 136 -0.01 -0.95 0.21
CA GLU A 136 -0.98 -2.01 -0.11
C GLU A 136 -2.29 -1.51 -0.75
N GLY A 137 -2.78 -0.35 -0.31
CA GLY A 137 -4.14 0.11 -0.60
C GLY A 137 -4.26 1.22 -1.63
N GLY A 138 -3.18 1.58 -2.33
CA GLY A 138 -3.21 2.71 -3.26
C GLY A 138 -2.21 2.66 -4.39
N PRO A 139 -2.15 3.70 -5.22
CA PRO A 139 -1.14 3.81 -6.26
C PRO A 139 0.25 4.04 -5.67
N PRO A 140 1.32 3.55 -6.34
CA PRO A 140 2.68 3.87 -5.95
C PRO A 140 2.97 5.36 -6.09
N HIS A 141 3.95 5.83 -5.33
CA HIS A 141 4.52 7.16 -5.54
C HIS A 141 5.88 7.04 -6.22
N GLU A 142 6.05 7.79 -7.29
CA GLU A 142 7.31 7.85 -8.03
C GLU A 142 8.26 8.83 -7.35
N LEU A 143 9.51 8.39 -7.20
CA LEU A 143 10.60 9.19 -6.68
C LEU A 143 11.74 9.23 -7.70
N ASP A 144 12.48 10.29 -7.67
CA ASP A 144 13.75 10.38 -8.37
C ASP A 144 14.78 9.42 -7.74
N LEU A 145 15.52 8.69 -8.58
CA LEU A 145 16.48 7.68 -8.12
C LEU A 145 17.66 8.26 -7.36
N ASP A 146 18.08 9.47 -7.75
CA ASP A 146 19.29 10.09 -7.21
C ASP A 146 18.97 10.96 -5.99
N THR A 147 17.93 11.78 -6.08
CA THR A 147 17.58 12.75 -5.03
C THR A 147 16.58 12.22 -4.01
N LEU A 148 15.83 11.17 -4.35
CA LEU A 148 14.65 10.65 -3.64
C LEU A 148 13.49 11.66 -3.57
N ASP A 149 13.51 12.72 -4.37
CA ASP A 149 12.41 13.67 -4.42
C ASP A 149 11.14 13.01 -4.97
N THR A 150 10.02 13.28 -4.33
CA THR A 150 8.74 12.71 -4.75
C THR A 150 8.20 13.43 -5.99
N MET A 151 8.07 12.70 -7.08
CA MET A 151 7.49 13.18 -8.34
C MET A 151 5.96 13.17 -8.31
N GLY A 152 5.36 12.30 -7.50
CA GLY A 152 3.92 12.20 -7.32
C GLY A 152 3.37 10.77 -7.46
N PRO A 153 2.04 10.60 -7.38
CA PRO A 153 1.42 9.29 -7.55
C PRO A 153 1.54 8.84 -9.01
N SER A 154 1.98 7.59 -9.21
CA SER A 154 2.10 6.97 -10.53
C SER A 154 0.88 6.12 -10.87
N ASN A 155 0.40 6.22 -12.10
CA ASN A 155 -0.62 5.30 -12.63
C ASN A 155 -0.02 4.21 -13.53
N LEU A 156 1.32 4.10 -13.54
CA LEU A 156 2.10 3.14 -14.33
C LEU A 156 1.72 3.18 -15.83
N GLY A 157 1.73 4.38 -16.40
CA GLY A 157 1.37 4.56 -17.81
C GLY A 157 -0.12 4.29 -18.12
N GLY A 158 -1.00 4.43 -17.13
CA GLY A 158 -2.43 4.15 -17.27
C GLY A 158 -2.80 2.68 -17.10
N ALA A 159 -1.86 1.84 -16.67
CA ALA A 159 -2.14 0.42 -16.42
C ALA A 159 -3.03 0.20 -15.19
N LEU A 160 -2.92 1.05 -14.15
CA LEU A 160 -3.70 0.90 -12.93
C LEU A 160 -5.17 1.19 -13.20
N LYS A 161 -6.00 0.19 -12.93
CA LYS A 161 -7.45 0.21 -13.14
C LYS A 161 -8.19 0.16 -11.81
N GLY A 162 -9.49 0.51 -11.85
CA GLY A 162 -10.35 0.51 -10.67
C GLY A 162 -10.33 1.84 -9.92
N ALA A 163 -11.22 1.95 -8.95
CA ALA A 163 -11.42 3.20 -8.18
C ALA A 163 -10.22 3.50 -7.27
N VAL A 164 -9.64 2.46 -6.66
CA VAL A 164 -8.55 2.57 -5.69
C VAL A 164 -7.18 2.66 -6.38
N ARG A 165 -7.05 2.09 -7.58
CA ARG A 165 -5.77 2.01 -8.33
C ARG A 165 -4.64 1.39 -7.52
N ALA A 166 -4.98 0.42 -6.66
CA ALA A 166 -4.01 -0.22 -5.80
C ALA A 166 -2.98 -1.02 -6.60
N TYR A 167 -1.75 -0.95 -6.13
CA TYR A 167 -0.61 -1.73 -6.60
C TYR A 167 0.15 -2.18 -5.35
N SER A 168 0.10 -3.49 -5.06
CA SER A 168 0.60 -4.04 -3.80
C SER A 168 2.06 -3.68 -3.53
N ALA A 169 2.40 -3.63 -2.27
CA ALA A 169 3.77 -3.46 -1.82
C ALA A 169 4.65 -4.71 -2.10
N HIS A 170 4.03 -5.87 -2.33
CA HIS A 170 4.71 -7.15 -2.53
C HIS A 170 4.57 -7.62 -3.98
N TYR A 171 5.53 -7.21 -4.81
CA TYR A 171 5.67 -7.74 -6.16
C TYR A 171 6.62 -8.94 -6.15
N THR A 172 6.44 -9.85 -7.10
CA THR A 172 7.36 -10.97 -7.30
C THR A 172 8.07 -10.83 -8.64
N TYR A 173 9.38 -10.98 -8.60
CA TYR A 173 10.23 -10.94 -9.80
C TYR A 173 10.43 -12.34 -10.38
N ASP A 174 10.21 -12.49 -11.68
CA ASP A 174 10.53 -13.69 -12.44
C ASP A 174 11.85 -13.45 -13.20
N PRO A 175 12.95 -14.06 -12.76
CA PRO A 175 14.25 -13.89 -13.43
C PRO A 175 14.30 -14.54 -14.81
N ALA A 176 13.47 -15.55 -15.08
CA ALA A 176 13.49 -16.25 -16.37
C ALA A 176 12.95 -15.38 -17.51
N THR A 177 12.01 -14.50 -17.21
CA THR A 177 11.36 -13.60 -18.18
C THR A 177 11.75 -12.14 -17.97
N ASN A 178 12.50 -11.83 -16.90
CA ASN A 178 12.81 -10.47 -16.46
C ASN A 178 11.54 -9.62 -16.29
N THR A 179 10.49 -10.21 -15.73
CA THR A 179 9.22 -9.54 -15.46
C THR A 179 8.94 -9.44 -13.97
N LYS A 180 8.17 -8.44 -13.59
CA LYS A 180 7.63 -8.30 -12.24
C LYS A 180 6.12 -8.50 -12.31
N ILE A 181 5.61 -9.40 -11.49
CA ILE A 181 4.16 -9.62 -11.34
C ILE A 181 3.73 -8.97 -10.04
N ASN A 182 2.61 -8.26 -10.12
CA ASN A 182 2.02 -7.61 -8.95
C ASN A 182 0.50 -7.69 -9.01
N PHE A 183 -0.15 -7.32 -7.92
CA PHE A 183 -1.59 -7.28 -7.81
C PHE A 183 -2.04 -6.00 -7.10
N GLY A 184 -3.33 -5.74 -7.12
CA GLY A 184 -3.91 -4.65 -6.35
C GLY A 184 -5.34 -4.97 -5.98
N PHE A 185 -5.77 -4.51 -4.82
CA PHE A 185 -7.14 -4.65 -4.36
C PHE A 185 -8.09 -3.74 -5.16
N ASP A 186 -9.23 -4.27 -5.52
CA ASP A 186 -10.29 -3.52 -6.18
C ASP A 186 -11.64 -3.92 -5.60
N PRO A 187 -12.14 -3.18 -4.60
CA PRO A 187 -13.48 -3.40 -4.08
C PRO A 187 -14.51 -3.05 -5.15
N TYR A 188 -15.53 -3.87 -5.27
CA TYR A 188 -16.62 -3.65 -6.22
C TYR A 188 -17.95 -4.09 -5.67
N PHE A 189 -19.01 -3.47 -6.14
CA PHE A 189 -20.37 -3.94 -5.92
C PHE A 189 -20.78 -4.85 -7.07
N PRO A 190 -21.31 -6.05 -6.79
CA PRO A 190 -21.88 -6.91 -7.82
C PRO A 190 -22.98 -6.16 -8.59
N ARG A 191 -22.97 -6.28 -9.91
CA ARG A 191 -24.07 -5.76 -10.70
C ARG A 191 -25.28 -6.66 -10.51
N ILE A 192 -26.35 -6.12 -9.96
CA ILE A 192 -27.62 -6.80 -9.78
C ILE A 192 -28.56 -6.32 -10.88
N ASP A 193 -28.97 -7.20 -11.75
CA ASP A 193 -30.04 -6.89 -12.71
C ASP A 193 -31.41 -7.03 -12.02
N LEU A 194 -31.86 -5.93 -11.44
CA LEU A 194 -33.15 -5.88 -10.73
C LEU A 194 -34.34 -6.24 -11.63
N ARG A 195 -34.26 -5.93 -12.93
CA ARG A 195 -35.34 -6.25 -13.87
C ARG A 195 -35.46 -7.75 -14.06
N HIS A 196 -34.32 -8.41 -14.25
CA HIS A 196 -34.28 -9.87 -14.39
C HIS A 196 -34.63 -10.55 -13.08
N ALA A 197 -34.04 -10.13 -11.97
CA ALA A 197 -34.25 -10.74 -10.66
C ALA A 197 -35.67 -10.61 -10.12
N LEU A 198 -36.39 -9.54 -10.46
CA LEU A 198 -37.78 -9.31 -10.03
C LEU A 198 -38.82 -9.69 -11.08
N ARG A 199 -38.38 -10.26 -12.21
CA ARG A 199 -39.28 -10.64 -13.29
C ARG A 199 -40.34 -11.67 -12.81
N GLY A 200 -41.62 -11.33 -13.00
CA GLY A 200 -42.73 -12.18 -12.61
C GLY A 200 -43.06 -12.18 -11.10
N ALA A 201 -42.19 -11.64 -10.24
CA ALA A 201 -42.43 -11.61 -8.81
C ALA A 201 -43.42 -10.55 -8.38
N ARG A 202 -44.42 -10.93 -7.58
CA ARG A 202 -45.46 -10.05 -7.05
C ARG A 202 -45.65 -10.24 -5.53
N GLY A 203 -46.22 -9.24 -4.88
CA GLY A 203 -46.57 -9.31 -3.44
C GLY A 203 -45.41 -9.80 -2.53
N ARG A 204 -45.67 -10.79 -1.70
CA ARG A 204 -44.68 -11.34 -0.73
C ARG A 204 -43.41 -11.91 -1.40
N GLU A 205 -43.54 -12.47 -2.58
CA GLU A 205 -42.42 -13.02 -3.32
C GLU A 205 -41.46 -11.92 -3.78
N ARG A 206 -41.96 -10.78 -4.22
CA ARG A 206 -41.14 -9.61 -4.57
C ARG A 206 -40.34 -9.10 -3.39
N TRP A 207 -40.97 -9.02 -2.20
CA TRP A 207 -40.30 -8.64 -0.95
C TRP A 207 -39.24 -9.65 -0.53
N ARG A 208 -39.49 -10.93 -0.69
CA ARG A 208 -38.50 -11.97 -0.42
C ARG A 208 -37.29 -11.82 -1.33
N ARG A 209 -37.49 -11.72 -2.66
CA ARG A 209 -36.42 -11.52 -3.64
C ARG A 209 -35.63 -10.24 -3.40
N LEU A 210 -36.30 -9.14 -3.07
CA LEU A 210 -35.61 -7.88 -2.72
C LEU A 210 -34.72 -8.04 -1.50
N ARG A 211 -35.15 -8.80 -0.50
CA ARG A 211 -34.36 -9.08 0.69
C ARG A 211 -33.12 -9.94 0.38
N GLU A 212 -33.29 -10.96 -0.46
CA GLU A 212 -32.19 -11.80 -0.98
C GLU A 212 -31.19 -10.96 -1.77
N LEU A 213 -31.67 -10.12 -2.68
CA LEU A 213 -30.83 -9.20 -3.45
C LEU A 213 -30.10 -8.17 -2.58
N ALA A 214 -30.72 -7.68 -1.53
CA ALA A 214 -30.06 -6.80 -0.57
C ALA A 214 -28.90 -7.49 0.13
N GLY A 215 -29.04 -8.81 0.43
CA GLY A 215 -27.96 -9.65 0.95
C GLY A 215 -26.85 -9.90 -0.07
N GLU A 216 -27.16 -9.88 -1.37
CA GLU A 216 -26.17 -10.00 -2.46
C GLU A 216 -25.47 -8.65 -2.80
N ALA A 217 -26.08 -7.53 -2.45
CA ALA A 217 -25.60 -6.18 -2.71
C ALA A 217 -24.46 -5.75 -1.76
N VAL A 218 -23.77 -6.71 -1.17
CA VAL A 218 -22.60 -6.42 -0.32
C VAL A 218 -21.35 -6.21 -1.16
N PRO A 219 -20.47 -5.32 -0.76
CA PRO A 219 -19.19 -5.13 -1.46
C PRO A 219 -18.38 -6.42 -1.44
N ARG A 220 -17.73 -6.69 -2.55
CA ARG A 220 -16.83 -7.83 -2.74
C ARG A 220 -15.44 -7.33 -3.13
N MET A 221 -14.44 -8.16 -2.93
CA MET A 221 -13.08 -7.86 -3.31
C MET A 221 -12.65 -8.68 -4.53
N ARG A 222 -11.85 -8.10 -5.39
CA ARG A 222 -11.10 -8.81 -6.42
C ARG A 222 -9.67 -8.31 -6.46
N LEU A 223 -8.77 -9.16 -6.91
CA LEU A 223 -7.40 -8.78 -7.24
C LEU A 223 -7.34 -8.40 -8.71
N ARG A 224 -6.72 -7.28 -9.00
CA ARG A 224 -6.27 -6.92 -10.33
C ARG A 224 -4.82 -7.32 -10.48
N LEU A 225 -4.51 -8.11 -11.48
CA LEU A 225 -3.16 -8.60 -11.74
C LEU A 225 -2.48 -7.71 -12.77
N TYR A 226 -1.21 -7.44 -12.53
CA TYR A 226 -0.36 -6.60 -13.36
C TYR A 226 0.95 -7.31 -13.67
N GLU A 227 1.48 -7.05 -14.85
CA GLU A 227 2.82 -7.48 -15.26
C GLU A 227 3.62 -6.26 -15.69
N THR A 228 4.83 -6.12 -15.18
CA THR A 228 5.81 -5.13 -15.63
C THR A 228 6.92 -5.87 -16.36
N GLY A 229 7.00 -5.65 -17.65
CA GLY A 229 8.00 -6.31 -18.51
C GLY A 229 9.41 -5.74 -18.34
N ALA A 230 10.40 -6.41 -18.92
CA ALA A 230 11.81 -5.98 -18.94
C ALA A 230 11.99 -4.55 -19.49
N ASN A 231 11.10 -4.11 -20.37
CA ASN A 231 11.06 -2.76 -20.91
C ASN A 231 10.50 -1.69 -19.94
N GLY A 232 10.12 -2.10 -18.72
CA GLY A 232 9.54 -1.22 -17.71
C GLY A 232 8.06 -0.88 -17.91
N VAL A 233 7.43 -1.39 -18.96
CA VAL A 233 6.01 -1.12 -19.23
C VAL A 233 5.15 -2.05 -18.39
N THR A 234 4.25 -1.47 -17.61
CA THR A 234 3.27 -2.22 -16.83
C THR A 234 2.00 -2.43 -17.63
N ARG A 235 1.45 -3.64 -17.57
CA ARG A 235 0.20 -4.04 -18.22
C ARG A 235 -0.78 -4.59 -17.19
N TYR A 236 -2.04 -4.23 -17.33
CA TYR A 236 -3.12 -4.92 -16.64
C TYR A 236 -3.36 -6.27 -17.34
N LEU A 237 -3.37 -7.36 -16.57
CA LEU A 237 -3.61 -8.70 -17.10
C LEU A 237 -5.07 -9.09 -16.97
N ARG A 238 -5.58 -9.18 -15.75
CA ARG A 238 -6.95 -9.61 -15.44
C ARG A 238 -7.35 -9.28 -14.01
N ALA A 239 -8.64 -9.45 -13.72
CA ALA A 239 -9.14 -9.44 -12.35
C ALA A 239 -9.58 -10.85 -11.92
N VAL A 240 -9.31 -11.17 -10.66
CA VAL A 240 -9.67 -12.44 -10.03
C VAL A 240 -10.53 -12.13 -8.81
N PRO A 241 -11.77 -12.61 -8.72
CA PRO A 241 -12.61 -12.38 -7.56
C PRO A 241 -12.06 -13.13 -6.34
N LEU A 242 -12.17 -12.49 -5.18
CA LEU A 242 -11.85 -13.10 -3.89
C LEU A 242 -13.13 -13.52 -3.16
N PRO A 243 -13.05 -14.50 -2.24
CA PRO A 243 -14.16 -14.83 -1.36
C PRO A 243 -14.49 -13.66 -0.43
N GLY A 244 -15.65 -13.03 -0.63
CA GLY A 244 -16.10 -11.88 0.17
C GLY A 244 -15.14 -10.69 0.12
N MET A 245 -14.81 -10.14 1.30
CA MET A 245 -13.84 -9.04 1.51
C MET A 245 -12.49 -9.58 2.00
N GLY A 246 -12.03 -10.70 1.43
CA GLY A 246 -10.75 -11.31 1.80
C GLY A 246 -9.55 -10.41 1.51
N VAL A 247 -8.51 -10.56 2.31
CA VAL A 247 -7.24 -9.84 2.20
C VAL A 247 -6.16 -10.80 1.72
N VAL A 248 -5.35 -10.35 0.80
CA VAL A 248 -4.13 -11.02 0.33
C VAL A 248 -2.97 -10.07 0.58
N HIS A 249 -1.96 -10.53 1.30
CA HIS A 249 -0.80 -9.68 1.62
C HIS A 249 0.34 -9.87 0.62
N ASP A 250 0.59 -11.11 0.23
CA ASP A 250 1.72 -11.47 -0.62
C ASP A 250 1.33 -12.56 -1.63
N MET A 251 2.23 -12.84 -2.56
CA MET A 251 2.04 -13.85 -3.60
C MET A 251 3.34 -14.61 -3.88
N ALA A 252 3.21 -15.83 -4.36
CA ALA A 252 4.30 -16.61 -4.90
C ALA A 252 4.07 -16.93 -6.39
N LEU A 253 5.16 -17.08 -7.14
CA LEU A 253 5.12 -17.48 -8.54
C LEU A 253 5.70 -18.87 -8.73
N THR A 254 5.10 -19.62 -9.64
CA THR A 254 5.67 -20.80 -10.26
C THR A 254 5.76 -20.58 -11.76
N ARG A 255 6.31 -21.53 -12.50
CA ARG A 255 6.36 -21.44 -13.97
C ARG A 255 4.98 -21.24 -14.64
N ARG A 256 3.89 -21.61 -13.98
CA ARG A 256 2.53 -21.62 -14.56
C ARG A 256 1.48 -20.89 -13.74
N TYR A 257 1.74 -20.62 -12.46
CA TYR A 257 0.73 -20.13 -11.53
C TYR A 257 1.25 -18.99 -10.69
N ALA A 258 0.40 -18.01 -10.45
CA ALA A 258 0.50 -17.09 -9.33
C ALA A 258 -0.34 -17.66 -8.17
N ILE A 259 0.26 -17.82 -7.00
CA ILE A 259 -0.36 -18.41 -5.81
C ILE A 259 -0.64 -17.31 -4.82
N PHE A 260 -1.86 -17.20 -4.36
CA PHE A 260 -2.31 -16.22 -3.38
C PHE A 260 -2.85 -16.93 -2.14
N VAL A 261 -2.36 -16.53 -0.98
CA VAL A 261 -2.94 -16.98 0.30
C VAL A 261 -3.95 -15.93 0.75
N VAL A 262 -5.22 -16.30 0.75
CA VAL A 262 -6.30 -15.43 1.24
C VAL A 262 -6.33 -15.53 2.76
N SER A 263 -5.99 -14.45 3.44
CA SER A 263 -6.02 -14.36 4.90
C SER A 263 -7.45 -14.60 5.43
N PRO A 264 -7.59 -15.21 6.63
CA PRO A 264 -8.87 -15.26 7.33
C PRO A 264 -9.37 -13.89 7.77
N LEU A 265 -8.48 -12.88 7.81
CA LEU A 265 -8.88 -11.50 8.06
C LEU A 265 -9.86 -11.02 6.99
N ARG A 266 -10.86 -10.27 7.44
CA ARG A 266 -11.86 -9.65 6.58
C ARG A 266 -11.92 -8.17 6.88
N ILE A 267 -11.91 -7.35 5.84
CA ILE A 267 -12.20 -5.94 6.01
C ILE A 267 -13.66 -5.81 6.46
N ASN A 268 -13.85 -5.13 7.59
CA ASN A 268 -15.20 -4.84 8.08
C ASN A 268 -15.86 -3.82 7.13
N PRO A 269 -16.93 -4.18 6.39
CA PRO A 269 -17.58 -3.25 5.48
C PRO A 269 -18.20 -2.04 6.19
N TRP A 270 -18.53 -2.16 7.48
CA TRP A 270 -19.03 -1.05 8.30
C TRP A 270 -17.96 0.01 8.59
N ALA A 271 -16.68 -0.33 8.48
CA ALA A 271 -15.62 0.65 8.50
C ALA A 271 -15.79 1.70 7.37
N LEU A 272 -16.33 1.30 6.21
CA LEU A 272 -16.60 2.21 5.10
C LEU A 272 -17.67 3.27 5.40
N VAL A 273 -18.59 3.01 6.35
CA VAL A 273 -19.58 4.01 6.77
C VAL A 273 -19.07 4.95 7.86
N GLY A 274 -17.81 4.82 8.26
CA GLY A 274 -17.13 5.81 9.10
C GLY A 274 -17.34 5.66 10.61
N HIS A 275 -17.95 4.56 11.07
CA HIS A 275 -18.17 4.34 12.50
C HIS A 275 -16.96 3.74 13.24
N GLN A 276 -16.07 3.06 12.52
CA GLN A 276 -14.93 2.35 13.11
C GLN A 276 -13.68 2.50 12.24
N SER A 277 -12.52 2.27 12.81
CA SER A 277 -11.27 2.05 12.08
C SER A 277 -11.32 0.71 11.34
N TYR A 278 -10.43 0.49 10.40
CA TYR A 278 -10.36 -0.75 9.59
C TYR A 278 -9.82 -1.92 10.39
#